data_f0efe7dc49221c76f8c80dc41442ecd0
#
_entry.id   f0efe7dc49221c76f8c80dc41442ecd0
#
_cell.length_a   1.000
_cell.length_b   1.000
_cell.length_c   1.000
_cell.angle_alpha   90.00
_cell.angle_beta   90.00
_cell.angle_gamma   90.00
#
_symmetry.space_group_name_H-M   'P 1'
#
loop_
_entity.id
_entity.type
_entity.pdbx_description
1 polymer ?
#
loop_
_entity_poly.entity_id
_entity_poly.type
_entity_poly.pdbx_seq_one_letter_code
_entity_poly.pdbx_strand_id
1 'polypeptide(L)'
;MSKTTIKSNRLISVLLCSLFLPISSCVNKLDSETSPGTTPITFSTKINKTSTRVTNTTFEKGDKVGLYAMLSSTSIAEERYINNLQLECTGSSTLIPQKTVFYPVGDATLDFISYSPYLPTEISANSSIIPISIQSDQSNPIKRSQSDFLIATQSKVASSEKAVELKFYHKLVKFNITLTPKGDETVESLLSA
;
A
#
# COMPACT_ATOMS: atom_id res chain seq x y z
N MET A 1 -102.82 -9.30 3.15
CA MET A 1 -102.13 -8.87 1.93
C MET A 1 -100.82 -8.20 2.33
N SER A 2 -99.70 -8.87 2.36
CA SER A 2 -98.41 -8.33 2.70
C SER A 2 -97.38 -8.87 1.72
N LYS A 3 -96.79 -7.97 0.96
CA LYS A 3 -95.72 -8.25 0.00
C LYS A 3 -94.38 -8.22 0.70
N THR A 4 -93.72 -9.38 0.76
CA THR A 4 -92.38 -9.52 1.27
C THR A 4 -91.39 -9.29 0.14
N THR A 5 -90.57 -8.23 0.26
CA THR A 5 -89.52 -7.89 -0.70
C THR A 5 -88.20 -8.57 -0.25
N ILE A 6 -87.65 -9.45 -1.05
CA ILE A 6 -86.38 -10.11 -0.85
C ILE A 6 -85.26 -9.19 -1.36
N LYS A 7 -84.40 -8.73 -0.48
CA LYS A 7 -83.19 -7.99 -0.82
C LYS A 7 -82.06 -8.98 -1.19
N SER A 8 -81.64 -8.93 -2.42
CA SER A 8 -80.50 -9.65 -2.92
C SER A 8 -79.20 -9.00 -2.46
N ASN A 9 -78.47 -9.69 -1.56
CA ASN A 9 -77.12 -9.28 -1.18
C ASN A 9 -76.11 -9.76 -2.25
N ARG A 10 -75.60 -8.87 -3.00
CA ARG A 10 -74.46 -9.11 -3.89
C ARG A 10 -73.20 -9.13 -3.05
N LEU A 11 -72.58 -10.31 -2.87
CA LEU A 11 -71.26 -10.48 -2.39
C LEU A 11 -70.29 -9.92 -3.44
N ILE A 12 -69.68 -8.81 -3.11
CA ILE A 12 -68.54 -8.30 -3.86
C ILE A 12 -67.32 -9.10 -3.41
N SER A 13 -66.91 -10.04 -4.26
CA SER A 13 -65.62 -10.75 -4.09
C SER A 13 -64.50 -9.79 -4.47
N VAL A 14 -63.85 -9.23 -3.48
CA VAL A 14 -62.61 -8.43 -3.67
C VAL A 14 -61.50 -9.41 -3.91
N LEU A 15 -61.12 -9.59 -5.19
CA LEU A 15 -59.95 -10.34 -5.61
C LEU A 15 -58.70 -9.54 -5.21
N LEU A 16 -58.11 -9.85 -4.07
CA LEU A 16 -56.84 -9.28 -3.60
C LEU A 16 -55.71 -9.88 -4.42
N CYS A 17 -55.38 -9.23 -5.53
CA CYS A 17 -54.23 -9.56 -6.37
C CYS A 17 -52.97 -9.16 -5.62
N SER A 18 -52.38 -10.07 -4.83
CA SER A 18 -51.09 -9.87 -4.17
C SER A 18 -50.01 -9.82 -5.24
N LEU A 19 -49.55 -8.60 -5.53
CA LEU A 19 -48.42 -8.30 -6.40
C LEU A 19 -47.15 -8.81 -5.71
N PHE A 20 -46.74 -10.05 -5.99
CA PHE A 20 -45.41 -10.53 -5.64
C PHE A 20 -44.38 -9.80 -6.51
N LEU A 21 -43.84 -8.71 -6.01
CA LEU A 21 -42.62 -8.13 -6.56
C LEU A 21 -41.45 -9.05 -6.20
N PRO A 22 -40.73 -9.63 -7.16
CA PRO A 22 -39.47 -10.27 -6.86
C PRO A 22 -38.50 -9.16 -6.42
N ILE A 23 -38.19 -9.12 -5.14
CA ILE A 23 -37.06 -8.38 -4.66
C ILE A 23 -35.84 -9.10 -5.23
N SER A 24 -35.37 -8.65 -6.40
CA SER A 24 -34.01 -8.93 -6.85
C SER A 24 -33.08 -8.31 -5.80
N SER A 25 -32.79 -9.10 -4.78
CA SER A 25 -31.64 -8.83 -3.93
C SER A 25 -30.43 -8.90 -4.84
N CYS A 26 -29.95 -7.76 -5.32
CA CYS A 26 -28.57 -7.65 -5.74
C CYS A 26 -27.75 -8.06 -4.53
N VAL A 27 -27.30 -9.30 -4.52
CA VAL A 27 -26.17 -9.69 -3.70
C VAL A 27 -25.01 -8.90 -4.27
N ASN A 28 -24.83 -7.67 -3.79
CA ASN A 28 -23.57 -7.02 -3.86
C ASN A 28 -22.61 -8.04 -3.25
N LYS A 29 -21.69 -8.54 -4.07
CA LYS A 29 -20.52 -9.27 -3.59
C LYS A 29 -20.05 -8.49 -2.38
N LEU A 30 -20.29 -9.03 -1.20
CA LEU A 30 -19.83 -8.45 0.03
C LEU A 30 -18.32 -8.49 -0.13
N ASP A 31 -17.73 -7.37 -0.53
CA ASP A 31 -16.31 -7.18 -0.38
C ASP A 31 -16.08 -7.52 1.08
N SER A 32 -15.31 -8.56 1.33
CA SER A 32 -14.95 -8.98 2.67
C SER A 32 -14.05 -7.88 3.24
N GLU A 33 -14.69 -6.76 3.60
CA GLU A 33 -14.01 -5.72 4.33
C GLU A 33 -13.66 -6.34 5.68
N THR A 34 -12.42 -6.80 5.77
CA THR A 34 -11.87 -7.25 7.04
C THR A 34 -11.92 -6.05 7.98
N SER A 35 -12.87 -6.08 8.92
CA SER A 35 -13.05 -4.99 9.87
C SER A 35 -11.74 -4.70 10.60
N PRO A 36 -11.36 -3.43 10.75
CA PRO A 36 -10.18 -3.07 11.52
C PRO A 36 -10.38 -3.45 12.98
N GLY A 37 -9.35 -4.01 13.59
CA GLY A 37 -9.29 -4.27 15.01
C GLY A 37 -9.02 -3.01 15.83
N THR A 38 -8.72 -3.19 17.10
CA THR A 38 -8.42 -2.10 18.04
C THR A 38 -6.91 -1.93 18.29
N THR A 39 -6.08 -2.90 17.90
CA THR A 39 -4.62 -2.84 18.10
C THR A 39 -3.98 -2.02 17.00
N PRO A 40 -3.39 -0.85 17.30
CA PRO A 40 -2.73 -0.04 16.30
C PRO A 40 -1.43 -0.68 15.82
N ILE A 41 -1.13 -0.52 14.53
CA ILE A 41 0.12 -0.97 13.93
C ILE A 41 1.15 0.14 14.05
N THR A 42 2.25 -0.14 14.74
CA THR A 42 3.40 0.76 14.83
C THR A 42 4.56 0.23 14.01
N PHE A 43 5.45 1.12 13.56
CA PHE A 43 6.52 0.76 12.64
C PHE A 43 7.87 1.27 13.12
N SER A 44 8.88 0.43 12.93
CA SER A 44 10.29 0.81 13.07
C SER A 44 11.06 0.47 11.80
N THR A 45 12.20 1.11 11.61
CA THR A 45 13.00 0.94 10.40
C THR A 45 14.46 0.64 10.70
N LYS A 46 15.07 -0.13 9.81
CA LYS A 46 16.50 -0.41 9.76
C LYS A 46 16.92 -0.55 8.31
N ILE A 47 18.05 0.07 7.93
CA ILE A 47 18.67 -0.18 6.63
C ILE A 47 19.78 -1.19 6.81
N ASN A 48 19.72 -2.30 6.09
CA ASN A 48 20.78 -3.29 6.11
C ASN A 48 21.94 -2.83 5.24
N LYS A 49 23.13 -2.89 5.84
CA LYS A 49 24.39 -2.68 5.12
C LYS A 49 24.63 -3.88 4.21
N THR A 50 24.37 -3.74 2.93
CA THR A 50 25.04 -4.59 1.93
C THR A 50 26.47 -4.09 1.80
N SER A 51 27.45 -4.96 1.58
CA SER A 51 28.89 -4.66 1.57
C SER A 51 29.36 -3.72 0.46
N THR A 52 28.47 -3.17 -0.33
CA THR A 52 28.69 -2.11 -1.31
C THR A 52 28.63 -0.77 -0.62
N ARG A 53 29.63 0.08 -0.84
CA ARG A 53 29.90 1.40 -0.21
C ARG A 53 28.73 2.40 -0.40
N VAL A 54 27.57 2.12 0.20
CA VAL A 54 26.45 3.06 0.25
C VAL A 54 26.61 3.92 1.49
N THR A 55 26.56 5.22 1.32
CA THR A 55 26.85 6.22 2.37
C THR A 55 25.73 6.33 3.40
N ASN A 56 24.48 6.03 3.06
CA ASN A 56 23.34 6.18 3.97
C ASN A 56 22.93 4.82 4.54
N THR A 57 23.13 4.67 5.84
CA THR A 57 22.76 3.46 6.61
C THR A 57 21.56 3.68 7.50
N THR A 58 20.97 4.86 7.48
CA THR A 58 19.81 5.27 8.28
C THR A 58 18.96 6.25 7.49
N PHE A 59 17.67 6.23 7.74
CA PHE A 59 16.77 7.29 7.28
C PHE A 59 16.98 8.56 8.11
N GLU A 60 16.86 9.69 7.45
CA GLU A 60 16.91 11.00 8.11
C GLU A 60 15.50 11.43 8.52
N LYS A 61 15.43 12.42 9.40
CA LYS A 61 14.15 13.02 9.80
C LYS A 61 13.48 13.65 8.58
N GLY A 62 12.22 13.28 8.36
CA GLY A 62 11.42 13.76 7.23
C GLY A 62 11.48 12.85 6.01
N ASP A 63 12.35 11.83 5.99
CA ASP A 63 12.32 10.82 4.94
C ASP A 63 10.98 10.08 4.92
N LYS A 64 10.47 9.84 3.73
CA LYS A 64 9.16 9.22 3.53
C LYS A 64 9.28 7.90 2.81
N VAL A 65 8.55 6.90 3.31
CA VAL A 65 8.47 5.59 2.71
C VAL A 65 7.00 5.23 2.43
N GLY A 66 6.76 4.45 1.40
CA GLY A 66 5.44 3.91 1.08
C GLY A 66 5.23 2.54 1.72
N LEU A 67 4.00 2.23 2.11
CA LEU A 67 3.64 0.96 2.71
C LEU A 67 2.40 0.38 2.05
N TYR A 68 2.51 -0.87 1.66
CA TYR A 68 1.40 -1.75 1.31
C TYR A 68 1.30 -2.85 2.36
N ALA A 69 0.08 -3.27 2.68
CA ALA A 69 -0.16 -4.49 3.45
C ALA A 69 -1.29 -5.31 2.82
N MET A 70 -1.14 -6.61 2.86
CA MET A 70 -2.11 -7.59 2.39
C MET A 70 -2.40 -8.58 3.50
N LEU A 71 -3.57 -9.20 3.48
CA LEU A 71 -3.76 -10.43 4.25
C LEU A 71 -2.78 -11.49 3.73
N SER A 72 -2.17 -12.27 4.60
CA SER A 72 -1.09 -13.22 4.20
C SER A 72 -1.55 -14.36 3.28
N SER A 73 -2.83 -14.41 2.93
CA SER A 73 -3.40 -15.31 1.93
C SER A 73 -3.61 -14.67 0.55
N THR A 74 -3.35 -13.36 0.42
CA THR A 74 -3.58 -12.59 -0.81
C THR A 74 -2.30 -11.95 -1.32
N SER A 75 -2.29 -11.56 -2.59
CA SER A 75 -1.18 -10.83 -3.19
C SER A 75 -1.49 -9.34 -3.29
N ILE A 76 -0.45 -8.50 -3.44
CA ILE A 76 -0.60 -7.05 -3.65
C ILE A 76 -1.39 -6.71 -4.91
N ALA A 77 -1.47 -7.61 -5.88
CA ALA A 77 -2.24 -7.43 -7.10
C ALA A 77 -3.74 -7.76 -6.91
N GLU A 78 -4.09 -8.54 -5.90
CA GLU A 78 -5.46 -8.98 -5.65
C GLU A 78 -6.18 -8.03 -4.70
N GLU A 79 -5.66 -7.86 -3.50
CA GLU A 79 -6.29 -7.06 -2.46
C GLU A 79 -5.23 -6.41 -1.56
N ARG A 80 -5.48 -5.17 -1.17
CA ARG A 80 -4.59 -4.40 -0.31
C ARG A 80 -5.34 -3.93 0.92
N TYR A 81 -5.01 -4.51 2.06
CA TYR A 81 -5.52 -4.08 3.36
C TYR A 81 -5.04 -2.65 3.70
N ILE A 82 -3.79 -2.35 3.37
CA ILE A 82 -3.22 -0.99 3.40
C ILE A 82 -2.70 -0.70 2.00
N ASN A 83 -3.17 0.41 1.41
CA ASN A 83 -2.80 0.82 0.06
C ASN A 83 -1.99 2.11 0.10
N ASN A 84 -0.70 2.01 -0.26
CA ASN A 84 0.25 3.12 -0.39
C ASN A 84 0.26 4.14 0.76
N LEU A 85 0.22 3.65 2.00
CA LEU A 85 0.29 4.51 3.17
C LEU A 85 1.66 5.16 3.29
N GLN A 86 1.69 6.49 3.40
CA GLN A 86 2.93 7.22 3.69
C GLN A 86 3.31 7.04 5.16
N LEU A 87 4.56 6.66 5.40
CA LEU A 87 5.20 6.69 6.71
C LEU A 87 6.34 7.73 6.65
N GLU A 88 6.52 8.50 7.73
CA GLU A 88 7.57 9.51 7.83
C GLU A 88 8.55 9.16 8.97
N CYS A 89 9.85 9.25 8.68
CA CYS A 89 10.90 9.01 9.65
C CYS A 89 11.03 10.20 10.61
N THR A 90 11.11 9.92 11.90
CA THR A 90 11.25 10.96 12.94
C THR A 90 12.70 11.37 13.22
N GLY A 91 13.69 10.78 12.51
CA GLY A 91 15.13 10.96 12.76
C GLY A 91 15.69 9.96 13.76
N SER A 92 14.85 9.03 14.24
CA SER A 92 15.22 7.80 14.95
C SER A 92 14.82 6.61 14.08
N SER A 93 14.87 5.41 14.60
CA SER A 93 14.37 4.22 13.88
C SER A 93 12.83 4.13 13.84
N THR A 94 12.08 5.15 14.23
CA THR A 94 10.61 5.14 14.26
C THR A 94 10.05 5.76 13.00
N LEU A 95 9.04 5.09 12.43
CA LEU A 95 8.25 5.57 11.30
C LEU A 95 6.83 5.87 11.77
N ILE A 96 6.35 7.09 11.51
CA ILE A 96 5.00 7.53 11.85
C ILE A 96 4.11 7.46 10.61
N PRO A 97 3.00 6.71 10.65
CA PRO A 97 2.05 6.67 9.55
C PRO A 97 1.26 7.98 9.47
N GLN A 98 0.96 8.44 8.25
CA GLN A 98 0.14 9.63 7.99
C GLN A 98 -1.27 9.51 8.60
N LYS A 99 -1.78 8.30 8.73
CA LYS A 99 -3.01 7.96 9.46
C LYS A 99 -2.79 6.69 10.27
N THR A 100 -3.38 6.63 11.45
CA THR A 100 -3.33 5.41 12.27
C THR A 100 -3.99 4.26 11.52
N VAL A 101 -3.33 3.11 11.52
CA VAL A 101 -3.83 1.86 10.96
C VAL A 101 -3.84 0.79 12.04
N PHE A 102 -4.74 -0.16 11.90
CA PHE A 102 -4.97 -1.20 12.91
C PHE A 102 -4.80 -2.57 12.28
N TYR A 103 -4.49 -3.57 13.10
CA TYR A 103 -4.54 -4.96 12.65
C TYR A 103 -5.99 -5.37 12.34
N PRO A 104 -6.20 -6.36 11.46
CA PRO A 104 -7.53 -6.94 11.25
C PRO A 104 -8.04 -7.62 12.54
N VAL A 105 -9.36 -7.78 12.64
CA VAL A 105 -9.98 -8.55 13.74
C VAL A 105 -9.65 -10.04 13.57
N GLY A 106 -9.48 -10.74 14.70
CA GLY A 106 -9.22 -12.18 14.73
C GLY A 106 -7.74 -12.52 14.54
N ASP A 107 -7.47 -13.72 14.04
CA ASP A 107 -6.12 -14.31 13.94
C ASP A 107 -5.48 -14.08 12.56
N ALA A 108 -6.04 -13.18 11.75
CA ALA A 108 -5.49 -12.87 10.44
C ALA A 108 -4.11 -12.22 10.56
N THR A 109 -3.18 -12.66 9.72
CA THR A 109 -1.83 -12.11 9.64
C THR A 109 -1.70 -11.21 8.42
N LEU A 110 -0.79 -10.24 8.50
CA LEU A 110 -0.50 -9.31 7.41
C LEU A 110 0.90 -9.55 6.84
N ASP A 111 0.97 -9.43 5.52
CA ASP A 111 2.22 -9.30 4.78
C ASP A 111 2.43 -7.83 4.42
N PHE A 112 3.60 -7.29 4.74
CA PHE A 112 3.96 -5.90 4.50
C PHE A 112 5.01 -5.79 3.39
N ILE A 113 4.82 -4.82 2.50
CA ILE A 113 5.82 -4.36 1.53
C ILE A 113 5.97 -2.85 1.72
N SER A 114 7.18 -2.42 2.08
CA SER A 114 7.51 -1.00 2.19
C SER A 114 8.63 -0.64 1.23
N TYR A 115 8.61 0.58 0.72
CA TYR A 115 9.57 1.04 -0.28
C TYR A 115 9.95 2.50 -0.06
N SER A 116 11.14 2.87 -0.51
CA SER A 116 11.67 4.24 -0.48
C SER A 116 12.35 4.55 -1.82
N PRO A 117 12.26 5.80 -2.30
CA PRO A 117 11.48 6.92 -1.76
C PRO A 117 9.96 6.75 -1.97
N TYR A 118 9.17 7.41 -1.13
CA TYR A 118 7.70 7.41 -1.25
C TYR A 118 7.25 8.06 -2.56
N LEU A 119 6.32 7.41 -3.24
CA LEU A 119 5.63 7.94 -4.41
C LEU A 119 4.15 8.15 -4.06
N PRO A 120 3.58 9.34 -4.28
CA PRO A 120 2.18 9.62 -3.95
C PRO A 120 1.19 8.86 -4.84
N THR A 121 1.65 8.39 -6.00
CA THR A 121 0.81 7.63 -6.93
C THR A 121 0.73 6.17 -6.48
N GLU A 122 -0.48 5.70 -6.27
CA GLU A 122 -0.74 4.28 -5.99
C GLU A 122 -0.44 3.43 -7.24
N ILE A 123 -0.01 2.20 -7.00
CA ILE A 123 0.09 1.22 -8.09
C ILE A 123 -1.32 0.86 -8.57
N SER A 124 -1.46 0.63 -9.88
CA SER A 124 -2.74 0.28 -10.50
C SER A 124 -3.37 -0.96 -9.84
N ALA A 125 -4.69 -1.04 -9.86
CA ALA A 125 -5.39 -2.27 -9.48
C ALA A 125 -4.89 -3.45 -10.33
N ASN A 126 -4.82 -4.63 -9.74
CA ASN A 126 -4.31 -5.85 -10.37
C ASN A 126 -2.83 -5.77 -10.80
N SER A 127 -2.05 -4.84 -10.26
CA SER A 127 -0.62 -4.72 -10.50
C SER A 127 0.19 -5.03 -9.25
N SER A 128 1.34 -5.67 -9.44
CA SER A 128 2.36 -5.88 -8.40
C SER A 128 3.61 -5.03 -8.63
N ILE A 129 3.57 -4.09 -9.59
CA ILE A 129 4.73 -3.30 -10.01
C ILE A 129 4.72 -1.97 -9.30
N ILE A 130 5.69 -1.74 -8.42
CA ILE A 130 5.97 -0.42 -7.84
C ILE A 130 6.86 0.33 -8.84
N PRO A 131 6.36 1.43 -9.46
CA PRO A 131 7.18 2.19 -10.41
C PRO A 131 8.32 2.88 -9.66
N ILE A 132 9.49 2.96 -10.29
CA ILE A 132 10.62 3.73 -9.78
C ILE A 132 11.08 4.70 -10.86
N SER A 133 11.66 5.83 -10.43
CA SER A 133 12.26 6.80 -11.34
C SER A 133 13.69 7.09 -10.89
N ILE A 134 14.61 7.04 -11.83
CA ILE A 134 16.00 7.43 -11.61
C ILE A 134 16.18 8.83 -12.19
N GLN A 135 16.67 9.76 -11.36
CA GLN A 135 16.97 11.11 -11.79
C GLN A 135 18.12 11.07 -12.81
N SER A 136 17.99 11.79 -13.91
CA SER A 136 19.03 11.85 -14.95
C SER A 136 20.33 12.51 -14.46
N ASP A 137 20.21 13.52 -13.61
CA ASP A 137 21.36 14.19 -12.99
C ASP A 137 21.72 13.52 -11.66
N GLN A 138 22.78 12.74 -11.67
CA GLN A 138 23.33 12.04 -10.51
C GLN A 138 24.48 12.80 -9.82
N SER A 139 24.86 14.01 -10.31
CA SER A 139 25.89 14.84 -9.71
C SER A 139 25.45 15.41 -8.35
N ASN A 140 24.16 15.72 -8.22
CA ASN A 140 23.54 16.26 -7.01
C ASN A 140 23.24 15.15 -5.97
N PRO A 141 23.73 15.26 -4.72
CA PRO A 141 23.47 14.28 -3.66
C PRO A 141 21.98 14.05 -3.38
N ILE A 142 21.13 15.08 -3.42
CA ILE A 142 19.69 14.98 -3.19
C ILE A 142 19.04 14.15 -4.29
N LYS A 143 19.39 14.40 -5.56
CA LYS A 143 18.86 13.64 -6.70
C LYS A 143 19.33 12.18 -6.68
N ARG A 144 20.55 11.93 -6.18
CA ARG A 144 21.03 10.55 -5.97
C ARG A 144 20.21 9.82 -4.91
N SER A 145 19.91 10.46 -3.76
CA SER A 145 19.10 9.83 -2.72
C SER A 145 17.66 9.58 -3.18
N GLN A 146 17.10 10.45 -4.02
CA GLN A 146 15.79 10.25 -4.65
C GLN A 146 15.77 9.09 -5.67
N SER A 147 16.94 8.69 -6.15
CA SER A 147 17.10 7.55 -7.06
C SER A 147 17.48 6.25 -6.34
N ASP A 148 17.74 6.30 -5.05
CA ASP A 148 18.15 5.12 -4.27
C ASP A 148 16.94 4.32 -3.82
N PHE A 149 16.62 3.29 -4.57
CA PHE A 149 15.45 2.48 -4.34
C PHE A 149 15.70 1.39 -3.30
N LEU A 150 14.94 1.45 -2.21
CA LEU A 150 14.99 0.46 -1.13
C LEU A 150 13.65 -0.27 -1.00
N ILE A 151 13.71 -1.55 -0.63
CA ILE A 151 12.51 -2.36 -0.29
C ILE A 151 12.72 -3.05 1.05
N ALA A 152 11.64 -3.09 1.84
CA ALA A 152 11.50 -3.94 3.01
C ALA A 152 10.26 -4.82 2.86
N THR A 153 10.35 -6.08 3.30
CA THR A 153 9.23 -7.01 3.34
C THR A 153 9.17 -7.69 4.70
N GLN A 154 7.96 -7.90 5.21
CA GLN A 154 7.69 -8.70 6.40
C GLN A 154 6.45 -9.54 6.14
N SER A 155 6.52 -10.84 6.38
CA SER A 155 5.42 -11.76 6.09
C SER A 155 4.86 -12.38 7.35
N LYS A 156 3.56 -12.71 7.33
CA LYS A 156 2.83 -13.41 8.38
C LYS A 156 2.92 -12.72 9.74
N VAL A 157 2.82 -11.40 9.74
CA VAL A 157 2.85 -10.59 10.97
C VAL A 157 1.49 -10.69 11.66
N ALA A 158 1.46 -11.29 12.83
CA ALA A 158 0.28 -11.36 13.69
C ALA A 158 0.09 -10.05 14.45
N SER A 159 -1.15 -9.80 14.90
CA SER A 159 -1.49 -8.66 15.75
C SER A 159 -0.59 -8.62 16.99
N SER A 160 0.03 -7.47 17.25
CA SER A 160 0.98 -7.27 18.35
C SER A 160 1.11 -5.78 18.69
N GLU A 161 1.39 -5.48 19.95
CA GLU A 161 1.78 -4.13 20.40
C GLU A 161 3.22 -3.77 20.02
N LYS A 162 4.04 -4.74 19.60
CA LYS A 162 5.41 -4.50 19.14
C LYS A 162 5.40 -3.88 17.76
N ALA A 163 6.31 -2.92 17.55
CA ALA A 163 6.48 -2.30 16.24
C ALA A 163 6.94 -3.33 15.19
N VAL A 164 6.35 -3.26 14.00
CA VAL A 164 6.79 -4.00 12.82
C VAL A 164 8.13 -3.44 12.37
N GLU A 165 9.20 -4.23 12.46
CA GLU A 165 10.54 -3.82 12.03
C GLU A 165 10.67 -3.98 10.52
N LEU A 166 10.70 -2.86 9.79
CA LEU A 166 10.91 -2.81 8.35
C LEU A 166 12.40 -2.75 8.04
N LYS A 167 12.96 -3.88 7.59
CA LYS A 167 14.38 -4.00 7.21
C LYS A 167 14.54 -3.68 5.73
N PHE A 168 15.07 -2.51 5.42
CA PHE A 168 15.25 -2.05 4.05
C PHE A 168 16.55 -2.53 3.44
N TYR A 169 16.47 -2.90 2.15
CA TYR A 169 17.59 -3.33 1.33
C TYR A 169 17.63 -2.50 0.05
N HIS A 170 18.82 -1.99 -0.30
CA HIS A 170 19.03 -1.35 -1.60
C HIS A 170 18.77 -2.33 -2.74
N LYS A 171 18.05 -1.88 -3.75
CA LYS A 171 17.74 -2.65 -4.95
C LYS A 171 18.55 -2.21 -6.17
N LEU A 172 19.20 -1.07 -6.08
CA LEU A 172 20.07 -0.54 -7.13
C LEU A 172 21.53 -0.55 -6.67
N VAL A 173 22.43 -0.50 -7.64
CA VAL A 173 23.87 -0.39 -7.43
C VAL A 173 24.36 0.94 -7.95
N LYS A 174 25.34 1.53 -7.28
CA LYS A 174 26.02 2.74 -7.73
C LYS A 174 27.34 2.37 -8.37
N PHE A 175 27.54 2.79 -9.61
CA PHE A 175 28.82 2.71 -10.29
C PHE A 175 29.55 4.07 -10.19
N ASN A 176 30.81 4.04 -9.76
CA ASN A 176 31.72 5.16 -9.84
C ASN A 176 32.74 4.85 -10.93
N ILE A 177 32.78 5.68 -11.97
CA ILE A 177 33.74 5.57 -13.06
C ILE A 177 34.70 6.74 -12.95
N THR A 178 35.99 6.43 -12.87
CA THR A 178 37.05 7.44 -12.93
C THR A 178 37.75 7.32 -14.28
N LEU A 179 37.70 8.39 -15.05
CA LEU A 179 38.44 8.50 -16.29
C LEU A 179 39.78 9.17 -16.01
N THR A 180 40.86 8.59 -16.51
CA THR A 180 42.20 9.15 -16.39
C THR A 180 42.76 9.41 -17.78
N PRO A 181 43.19 10.64 -18.08
CA PRO A 181 43.84 10.95 -19.36
C PRO A 181 45.07 10.07 -19.57
N LYS A 182 45.34 9.69 -20.82
CA LYS A 182 46.50 8.91 -21.19
C LYS A 182 47.21 9.58 -22.38
N GLY A 183 48.51 9.67 -22.31
CA GLY A 183 49.33 10.33 -23.35
C GLY A 183 49.16 11.85 -23.32
N ASP A 184 48.90 12.45 -24.46
CA ASP A 184 48.73 13.90 -24.59
C ASP A 184 47.29 14.40 -24.35
N GLU A 185 46.38 13.50 -23.95
CA GLU A 185 44.99 13.86 -23.60
C GLU A 185 44.96 14.69 -22.33
N THR A 186 44.05 15.64 -22.27
CA THR A 186 43.78 16.46 -21.08
C THR A 186 42.43 16.12 -20.47
N VAL A 187 42.22 16.54 -19.24
CA VAL A 187 40.89 16.41 -18.60
C VAL A 187 39.82 17.15 -19.38
N GLU A 188 40.17 18.31 -19.96
CA GLU A 188 39.28 19.12 -20.81
C GLU A 188 38.87 18.37 -22.08
N SER A 189 39.77 17.63 -22.71
CA SER A 189 39.45 16.82 -23.88
C SER A 189 38.50 15.68 -23.56
N LEU A 190 38.61 15.07 -22.36
CA LEU A 190 37.70 14.02 -21.91
C LEU A 190 36.32 14.56 -21.54
N LEU A 191 36.21 15.81 -21.06
CA LEU A 191 34.94 16.43 -20.70
C LEU A 191 34.15 16.94 -21.90
N SER A 192 34.80 17.10 -23.04
CA SER A 192 34.21 17.60 -24.30
C SER A 192 33.81 16.49 -25.28
N ALA A 193 34.12 15.25 -24.98
CA ALA A 193 33.79 14.07 -25.79
C ALA A 193 32.41 13.50 -25.43
#